data_086c30a98a359707a05bdd1a08d86f0a
#
_entry.id   086c30a98a359707a05bdd1a08d86f0a
#
_cell.length_a   1.000
_cell.length_b   1.000
_cell.length_c   1.000
_cell.angle_alpha   90.00
_cell.angle_beta   90.00
_cell.angle_gamma   90.00
#
_symmetry.space_group_name_H-M   'P 1'
#
loop_
_entity.id
_entity.type
_entity.pdbx_description
1 polymer ?
#
loop_
_entity_poly.entity_id
_entity_poly.type
_entity_poly.pdbx_seq_one_letter_code
_entity_poly.pdbx_strand_id
1 'polypeptide(L)'
;MAAAGAFTASLLVGERPDRILLCGIAGAYDPALRPGQVVVVGVERVAGLPGKYADRYEGTPLPAWLPAVVSNTVSRSGAEADGAAVENMEGAAVMAVCHALGVACSEIRAVSNRVGDPFDRWQIPEALDSLVAALVRLAEEHRP
;
A
#
# COMPACT_ATOMS: atom_id res chain seq x y z
N MET A 1 -10.32 -3.10 4.99
CA MET A 1 -10.08 -4.36 4.22
C MET A 1 -11.26 -4.78 3.35
N ALA A 2 -12.37 -5.33 3.91
CA ALA A 2 -13.46 -5.90 3.12
C ALA A 2 -14.07 -4.96 2.08
N ALA A 3 -14.35 -3.70 2.43
CA ALA A 3 -14.89 -2.71 1.50
C ALA A 3 -13.95 -2.43 0.31
N ALA A 4 -12.64 -2.35 0.55
CA ALA A 4 -11.65 -2.15 -0.50
C ALA A 4 -11.62 -3.33 -1.49
N GLY A 5 -11.62 -4.58 -0.97
CA GLY A 5 -11.71 -5.76 -1.81
C GLY A 5 -13.00 -5.83 -2.63
N ALA A 6 -14.15 -5.58 -2.02
CA ALA A 6 -15.44 -5.59 -2.71
C ALA A 6 -15.51 -4.52 -3.83
N PHE A 7 -15.04 -3.31 -3.55
CA PHE A 7 -14.98 -2.24 -4.55
C PHE A 7 -14.04 -2.62 -5.70
N THR A 8 -12.84 -3.14 -5.39
CA THR A 8 -11.87 -3.59 -6.41
C THR A 8 -12.46 -4.69 -7.28
N ALA A 9 -13.14 -5.68 -6.71
CA ALA A 9 -13.78 -6.75 -7.47
C ALA A 9 -14.84 -6.18 -8.42
N SER A 10 -15.69 -5.25 -7.94
CA SER A 10 -16.71 -4.60 -8.77
C SER A 10 -16.08 -3.81 -9.93
N LEU A 11 -15.01 -3.06 -9.66
CA LEU A 11 -14.28 -2.28 -10.65
C LEU A 11 -13.67 -3.20 -11.73
N LEU A 12 -12.98 -4.27 -11.33
CA LEU A 12 -12.30 -5.18 -12.26
C LEU A 12 -13.28 -5.94 -13.16
N VAL A 13 -14.45 -6.31 -12.65
CA VAL A 13 -15.50 -6.98 -13.45
C VAL A 13 -16.16 -6.01 -14.42
N GLY A 14 -16.39 -4.76 -14.02
CA GLY A 14 -17.06 -3.75 -14.86
C GLY A 14 -16.14 -3.13 -15.91
N GLU A 15 -14.98 -2.63 -15.50
CA GLU A 15 -14.09 -1.82 -16.35
C GLU A 15 -13.00 -2.62 -17.06
N ARG A 16 -12.62 -3.79 -16.48
CA ARG A 16 -11.56 -4.68 -17.01
C ARG A 16 -10.23 -3.97 -17.31
N PRO A 17 -9.67 -3.22 -16.37
CA PRO A 17 -8.39 -2.54 -16.60
C PRO A 17 -7.25 -3.57 -16.66
N ASP A 18 -6.20 -3.26 -17.39
CA ASP A 18 -4.99 -4.10 -17.46
C ASP A 18 -4.16 -4.03 -16.18
N ARG A 19 -4.34 -2.95 -15.38
CA ARG A 19 -3.57 -2.69 -14.17
C ARG A 19 -4.35 -1.86 -13.17
N ILE A 20 -4.11 -2.12 -11.90
CA ILE A 20 -4.55 -1.29 -10.76
C ILE A 20 -3.33 -0.60 -10.16
N LEU A 21 -3.47 0.68 -9.85
CA LEU A 21 -2.57 1.43 -8.99
C LEU A 21 -3.30 1.80 -7.71
N LEU A 22 -2.96 1.14 -6.62
CA LEU A 22 -3.46 1.45 -5.28
C LEU A 22 -2.58 2.54 -4.66
N CYS A 23 -3.18 3.63 -4.20
CA CYS A 23 -2.47 4.74 -3.58
C CYS A 23 -3.08 5.08 -2.23
N GLY A 24 -2.25 5.46 -1.26
CA GLY A 24 -2.71 5.86 0.05
C GLY A 24 -1.59 6.23 1.00
N ILE A 25 -1.95 6.47 2.26
CA ILE A 25 -1.01 6.71 3.34
C ILE A 25 -0.67 5.41 4.08
N ALA A 26 0.42 5.42 4.86
CA ALA A 26 0.86 4.30 5.67
C ALA A 26 1.51 4.77 6.98
N GLY A 27 1.43 3.94 8.01
CA GLY A 27 2.24 4.07 9.22
C GLY A 27 3.60 3.37 9.06
N ALA A 28 4.69 3.98 9.52
CA ALA A 28 6.03 3.41 9.43
C ALA A 28 6.40 2.62 10.69
N TYR A 29 6.81 1.37 10.51
CA TYR A 29 7.56 0.59 11.51
C TYR A 29 9.05 0.90 11.44
N ASP A 30 9.59 0.99 10.22
CA ASP A 30 11.01 1.25 10.01
C ASP A 30 11.39 2.66 10.49
N PRO A 31 12.32 2.79 11.46
CA PRO A 31 12.77 4.08 11.95
C PRO A 31 13.48 4.95 10.90
N ALA A 32 13.94 4.39 9.81
CA ALA A 32 14.54 5.15 8.71
C ALA A 32 13.49 5.90 7.86
N LEU A 33 12.24 5.39 7.83
CA LEU A 33 11.15 6.04 7.11
C LEU A 33 10.55 7.19 7.95
N ARG A 34 10.28 8.32 7.34
CA ARG A 34 9.73 9.53 7.98
C ARG A 34 8.45 9.97 7.28
N PRO A 35 7.56 10.70 7.96
CA PRO A 35 6.42 11.35 7.30
C PRO A 35 6.84 12.12 6.05
N GLY A 36 6.02 12.06 5.01
CA GLY A 36 6.30 12.62 3.69
C GLY A 36 7.14 11.71 2.77
N GLN A 37 7.79 10.67 3.26
CA GLN A 37 8.48 9.72 2.38
C GLN A 37 7.48 8.82 1.65
N VAL A 38 7.72 8.61 0.35
CA VAL A 38 6.90 7.76 -0.51
C VAL A 38 7.65 6.47 -0.81
N VAL A 39 6.95 5.36 -0.74
CA VAL A 39 7.48 4.00 -0.98
C VAL A 39 6.58 3.25 -1.94
N VAL A 40 7.12 2.26 -2.65
CA VAL A 40 6.33 1.26 -3.39
C VAL A 40 6.29 -0.04 -2.59
N VAL A 41 5.11 -0.64 -2.49
CA VAL A 41 4.95 -1.93 -1.80
C VAL A 41 5.30 -3.06 -2.77
N GLY A 42 6.43 -3.72 -2.51
CA GLY A 42 6.85 -4.90 -3.28
C GLY A 42 6.16 -6.17 -2.80
N VAL A 43 5.83 -6.23 -1.51
CA VAL A 43 5.14 -7.36 -0.88
C VAL A 43 4.14 -6.85 0.14
N GLU A 44 2.91 -7.33 0.04
CA GLU A 44 1.86 -7.07 1.01
C GLU A 44 1.48 -8.34 1.77
N ARG A 45 1.21 -8.23 3.07
CA ARG A 45 0.82 -9.35 3.93
C ARG A 45 -0.34 -8.96 4.84
N VAL A 46 -1.11 -9.95 5.29
CA VAL A 46 -2.11 -9.74 6.35
C VAL A 46 -1.44 -9.97 7.70
N ALA A 47 -1.39 -8.96 8.55
CA ALA A 47 -0.82 -9.08 9.89
C ALA A 47 -1.70 -9.89 10.84
N GLY A 48 -1.06 -10.56 11.80
CA GLY A 48 -1.75 -11.28 12.87
C GLY A 48 -2.32 -12.65 12.49
N LEU A 49 -2.09 -13.13 11.27
CA LEU A 49 -2.43 -14.49 10.88
C LEU A 49 -1.25 -15.44 11.16
N PRO A 50 -1.52 -16.67 11.66
CA PRO A 50 -0.48 -17.70 11.71
C PRO A 50 0.14 -17.93 10.33
N GLY A 51 1.47 -18.12 10.25
CA GLY A 51 2.21 -18.16 8.97
C GLY A 51 1.65 -19.11 7.90
N LYS A 52 1.02 -20.23 8.32
CA LYS A 52 0.36 -21.16 7.40
C LYS A 52 -0.95 -20.64 6.75
N TYR A 53 -1.46 -19.51 7.24
CA TYR A 53 -2.66 -18.83 6.72
C TYR A 53 -2.37 -17.38 6.31
N ALA A 54 -1.12 -16.94 6.47
CA ALA A 54 -0.72 -15.60 6.08
C ALA A 54 -0.44 -15.59 4.57
N ASP A 55 -1.42 -15.14 3.81
CA ASP A 55 -1.21 -14.87 2.40
C ASP A 55 -0.18 -13.76 2.22
N ARG A 56 0.63 -13.93 1.17
CA ARG A 56 1.64 -13.01 0.74
C ARG A 56 1.37 -12.64 -0.72
N TYR A 57 1.17 -11.38 -0.98
CA TYR A 57 0.88 -10.86 -2.31
C TYR A 57 2.07 -10.06 -2.81
N GLU A 58 2.58 -10.42 -3.99
CA GLU A 58 3.64 -9.66 -4.64
C GLU A 58 3.02 -8.58 -5.51
N GLY A 59 3.39 -7.33 -5.24
CA GLY A 59 3.03 -6.19 -6.07
C GLY A 59 3.94 -6.07 -7.29
N THR A 60 3.46 -5.45 -8.35
CA THR A 60 4.31 -5.02 -9.45
C THR A 60 5.06 -3.75 -9.00
N PRO A 61 6.40 -3.79 -8.83
CA PRO A 61 7.14 -2.63 -8.33
C PRO A 61 7.23 -1.54 -9.41
N LEU A 62 6.32 -0.61 -9.34
CA LEU A 62 6.31 0.62 -10.14
C LEU A 62 5.97 1.80 -9.23
N PRO A 63 6.68 2.91 -9.33
CA PRO A 63 7.86 3.16 -10.19
C PRO A 63 9.17 2.65 -9.58
N ALA A 64 10.14 2.34 -10.45
CA ALA A 64 11.45 1.79 -10.02
C ALA A 64 12.32 2.79 -9.23
N TRP A 65 12.01 4.07 -9.25
CA TRP A 65 12.75 5.12 -8.50
C TRP A 65 12.26 5.29 -7.05
N LEU A 66 11.17 4.64 -6.65
CA LEU A 66 10.75 4.58 -5.26
C LEU A 66 11.38 3.35 -4.58
N PRO A 67 11.76 3.47 -3.29
CA PRO A 67 12.24 2.32 -2.53
C PRO A 67 11.10 1.30 -2.36
N ALA A 68 11.39 0.04 -2.67
CA ALA A 68 10.45 -1.06 -2.49
C ALA A 68 10.51 -1.57 -1.05
N VAL A 69 9.35 -1.77 -0.44
CA VAL A 69 9.21 -2.22 0.96
C VAL A 69 8.26 -3.40 1.09
N VAL A 70 8.34 -4.07 2.23
CA VAL A 70 7.32 -5.01 2.71
C VAL A 70 6.31 -4.23 3.55
N SER A 71 5.02 -4.47 3.31
CA SER A 71 3.91 -3.87 4.04
C SER A 71 3.06 -4.91 4.74
N ASN A 72 2.44 -4.51 5.84
CA ASN A 72 1.40 -5.27 6.53
C ASN A 72 0.05 -4.59 6.35
N THR A 73 -0.94 -5.33 5.87
CA THR A 73 -2.34 -4.90 6.01
C THR A 73 -2.85 -5.29 7.39
N VAL A 74 -3.33 -4.31 8.13
CA VAL A 74 -3.82 -4.44 9.50
C VAL A 74 -5.31 -4.08 9.60
N SER A 75 -6.01 -4.66 10.54
CA SER A 75 -7.39 -4.26 10.88
C SER A 75 -7.43 -3.07 11.85
N ARG A 76 -6.35 -2.86 12.58
CA ARG A 76 -6.13 -1.76 13.52
C ARG A 76 -4.65 -1.41 13.55
N SER A 77 -4.33 -0.12 13.57
CA SER A 77 -2.95 0.35 13.70
C SER A 77 -2.28 -0.16 14.98
N GLY A 78 -0.98 -0.41 14.91
CA GLY A 78 -0.15 -0.86 16.02
C GLY A 78 0.04 -2.37 16.10
N ALA A 79 -0.15 -3.11 15.01
CA ALA A 79 0.26 -4.50 14.93
C ALA A 79 1.79 -4.66 15.00
N GLU A 80 2.27 -5.87 15.28
CA GLU A 80 3.71 -6.17 15.21
C GLU A 80 4.22 -6.07 13.77
N ALA A 81 5.41 -5.51 13.59
CA ALA A 81 6.02 -5.31 12.28
C ALA A 81 6.32 -6.62 11.55
N ASP A 82 6.81 -7.63 12.28
CA ASP A 82 7.23 -8.93 11.73
C ASP A 82 8.06 -8.80 10.43
N GLY A 83 9.00 -7.82 10.42
CA GLY A 83 9.86 -7.53 9.27
C GLY A 83 9.22 -6.66 8.18
N ALA A 84 7.98 -6.14 8.35
CA ALA A 84 7.44 -5.12 7.48
C ALA A 84 8.03 -3.74 7.80
N ALA A 85 8.14 -2.88 6.78
CA ALA A 85 8.59 -1.51 6.93
C ALA A 85 7.43 -0.54 7.22
N VAL A 86 6.23 -0.86 6.71
CA VAL A 86 5.02 -0.03 6.85
C VAL A 86 3.78 -0.87 7.12
N GLU A 87 2.71 -0.22 7.61
CA GLU A 87 1.37 -0.79 7.71
C GLU A 87 0.33 0.06 6.99
N ASN A 88 -0.70 -0.59 6.48
CA ASN A 88 -1.89 0.02 5.89
C ASN A 88 -3.14 -0.81 6.22
N MET A 89 -4.33 -0.44 5.70
CA MET A 89 -5.59 -1.12 6.02
C MET A 89 -6.31 -1.74 4.81
N GLU A 90 -5.77 -1.65 3.60
CA GLU A 90 -6.45 -2.04 2.36
C GLU A 90 -5.64 -2.98 1.48
N GLY A 91 -4.30 -2.88 1.48
CA GLY A 91 -3.41 -3.44 0.46
C GLY A 91 -3.64 -4.91 0.15
N ALA A 92 -3.64 -5.78 1.17
CA ALA A 92 -3.82 -7.21 0.97
C ALA A 92 -5.18 -7.55 0.34
N ALA A 93 -6.25 -6.83 0.69
CA ALA A 93 -7.57 -7.09 0.13
C ALA A 93 -7.66 -6.71 -1.34
N VAL A 94 -7.02 -5.60 -1.74
CA VAL A 94 -6.93 -5.17 -3.14
C VAL A 94 -6.06 -6.13 -3.94
N MET A 95 -4.86 -6.44 -3.45
CA MET A 95 -3.94 -7.36 -4.13
C MET A 95 -4.51 -8.77 -4.26
N ALA A 96 -5.22 -9.29 -3.25
CA ALA A 96 -5.87 -10.59 -3.31
C ALA A 96 -6.86 -10.67 -4.48
N VAL A 97 -7.68 -9.64 -4.66
CA VAL A 97 -8.65 -9.58 -5.78
C VAL A 97 -7.92 -9.47 -7.12
N CYS A 98 -6.90 -8.63 -7.22
CA CYS A 98 -6.10 -8.49 -8.44
C CYS A 98 -5.43 -9.82 -8.82
N HIS A 99 -4.81 -10.51 -7.86
CA HIS A 99 -4.21 -11.84 -8.08
C HIS A 99 -5.23 -12.87 -8.53
N ALA A 100 -6.41 -12.92 -7.87
CA ALA A 100 -7.47 -13.87 -8.23
C ALA A 100 -8.01 -13.66 -9.65
N LEU A 101 -7.98 -12.43 -10.15
CA LEU A 101 -8.46 -12.06 -11.48
C LEU A 101 -7.35 -11.89 -12.53
N GLY A 102 -6.09 -12.13 -12.17
CA GLY A 102 -4.95 -12.03 -13.09
C GLY A 102 -4.62 -10.60 -13.54
N VAL A 103 -4.95 -9.59 -12.72
CA VAL A 103 -4.70 -8.17 -13.01
C VAL A 103 -3.46 -7.70 -12.26
N ALA A 104 -2.55 -7.01 -12.97
CA ALA A 104 -1.37 -6.43 -12.35
C ALA A 104 -1.76 -5.35 -11.32
N CYS A 105 -1.12 -5.39 -10.14
CA CYS A 105 -1.37 -4.40 -9.09
C CYS A 105 -0.04 -3.79 -8.63
N SER A 106 0.02 -2.46 -8.63
CA SER A 106 1.09 -1.69 -7.99
C SER A 106 0.50 -0.93 -6.81
N GLU A 107 1.27 -0.80 -5.73
CA GLU A 107 0.84 -0.07 -4.54
C GLU A 107 1.88 0.97 -4.13
N ILE A 108 1.46 2.24 -4.02
CA ILE A 108 2.29 3.36 -3.59
C ILE A 108 1.73 3.92 -2.28
N ARG A 109 2.58 4.07 -1.29
CA ARG A 109 2.21 4.62 0.02
C ARG A 109 3.10 5.79 0.40
N ALA A 110 2.49 6.83 0.96
CA ALA A 110 3.21 7.91 1.62
C ALA A 110 3.11 7.74 3.13
N VAL A 111 4.24 7.83 3.82
CA VAL A 111 4.29 7.71 5.27
C VAL A 111 3.63 8.93 5.91
N SER A 112 2.63 8.72 6.76
CA SER A 112 1.91 9.77 7.49
C SER A 112 2.30 9.85 8.97
N ASN A 113 2.76 8.75 9.56
CA ASN A 113 3.02 8.63 10.99
C ASN A 113 3.98 7.48 11.30
N ARG A 114 4.45 7.45 12.53
CA ARG A 114 5.00 6.23 13.11
C ARG A 114 3.90 5.33 13.62
N VAL A 115 4.06 4.03 13.44
CA VAL A 115 3.16 3.07 14.08
C VAL A 115 3.19 3.26 15.59
N GLY A 116 2.02 3.38 16.20
CA GLY A 116 1.85 3.70 17.63
C GLY A 116 1.68 5.18 17.93
N ASP A 117 1.90 6.09 16.98
CA ASP A 117 1.58 7.49 17.18
C ASP A 117 0.08 7.70 17.35
N PRO A 118 -0.35 8.58 18.28
CA PRO A 118 -1.74 8.97 18.36
C PRO A 118 -2.17 9.75 17.10
N PHE A 119 -3.45 9.62 16.73
CA PHE A 119 -3.97 10.14 15.46
C PHE A 119 -3.75 11.64 15.25
N ASP A 120 -3.76 12.43 16.31
CA ASP A 120 -3.51 13.88 16.28
C ASP A 120 -2.07 14.27 15.91
N ARG A 121 -1.15 13.30 15.90
CA ARG A 121 0.24 13.47 15.45
C ARG A 121 0.48 13.01 14.00
N TRP A 122 -0.54 12.48 13.34
CA TRP A 122 -0.38 12.02 11.96
C TRP A 122 -0.24 13.21 11.01
N GLN A 123 0.78 13.19 10.19
CA GLN A 123 1.10 14.23 9.22
C GLN A 123 0.45 13.94 7.86
N ILE A 124 -0.88 13.76 7.88
CA ILE A 124 -1.66 13.37 6.70
C ILE A 124 -1.52 14.38 5.54
N PRO A 125 -1.64 15.71 5.75
CA PRO A 125 -1.49 16.66 4.65
C PRO A 125 -0.14 16.54 3.96
N GLU A 126 0.97 16.49 4.70
CA GLU A 126 2.32 16.35 4.15
C GLU A 126 2.50 15.02 3.38
N ALA A 127 1.95 13.93 3.91
CA ALA A 127 1.98 12.65 3.23
C ALA A 127 1.20 12.68 1.90
N LEU A 128 0.02 13.31 1.90
CA LEU A 128 -0.79 13.44 0.69
C LEU A 128 -0.12 14.33 -0.36
N ASP A 129 0.50 15.45 0.02
CA ASP A 129 1.23 16.32 -0.89
C ASP A 129 2.38 15.56 -1.56
N SER A 130 3.14 14.79 -0.78
CA SER A 130 4.23 13.96 -1.28
C SER A 130 3.72 12.84 -2.20
N LEU A 131 2.61 12.20 -1.85
CA LEU A 131 1.97 11.17 -2.68
C LEU A 131 1.54 11.75 -4.02
N VAL A 132 0.87 12.90 -4.02
CA VAL A 132 0.44 13.59 -5.25
C VAL A 132 1.64 13.93 -6.13
N ALA A 133 2.72 14.48 -5.57
CA ALA A 133 3.93 14.78 -6.32
C ALA A 133 4.53 13.52 -6.98
N ALA A 134 4.57 12.39 -6.26
CA ALA A 134 5.03 11.12 -6.80
C ALA A 134 4.14 10.59 -7.93
N LEU A 135 2.82 10.70 -7.78
CA LEU A 135 1.86 10.27 -8.80
C LEU A 135 1.91 11.15 -10.06
N VAL A 136 2.09 12.46 -9.92
CA VAL A 136 2.28 13.38 -11.06
C VAL A 136 3.53 13.00 -11.84
N ARG A 137 4.65 12.79 -11.15
CA ARG A 137 5.89 12.32 -11.79
C ARG A 137 5.67 11.00 -12.53
N LEU A 138 5.03 10.02 -11.90
CA LEU A 138 4.74 8.73 -12.53
C LEU A 138 3.89 8.89 -13.78
N ALA A 139 2.87 9.75 -13.75
CA ALA A 139 2.02 10.04 -14.90
C ALA A 139 2.79 10.72 -16.05
N GLU A 140 3.75 11.59 -15.73
CA GLU A 140 4.61 12.24 -16.73
C GLU A 140 5.54 11.25 -17.42
N GLU A 141 6.10 10.28 -16.69
CA GLU A 141 6.96 9.22 -17.23
C GLU A 141 6.21 8.26 -18.17
N HIS A 142 4.87 8.19 -18.06
CA HIS A 142 4.02 7.28 -18.84
C HIS A 142 3.13 8.02 -19.85
N ARG A 143 3.39 9.28 -20.12
CA ARG A 143 2.73 9.99 -21.23
C ARG A 143 3.15 9.38 -22.57
N PRO A 144 2.19 9.11 -23.47
CA PRO A 144 2.47 8.63 -24.80
C PRO A 144 3.25 9.63 -25.64
#